data_6395438be974a7a97321a64a9bcbfb96
#
_entry.id   6395438be974a7a97321a64a9bcbfb96
#
_cell.length_a   1.000
_cell.length_b   1.000
_cell.length_c   1.000
_cell.angle_alpha   90.00
_cell.angle_beta   90.00
_cell.angle_gamma   90.00
#
_symmetry.space_group_name_H-M   'P 1'
#
loop_
_entity.id
_entity.type
_entity.pdbx_description
1 polymer ?
#
loop_
_entity_poly.entity_id
_entity_poly.type
_entity_poly.pdbx_seq_one_letter_code
_entity_poly.pdbx_strand_id
1 'polypeptide(L)'
;MSTELVINSGTANEVALALLRDGKLTELHYDNAEEFAVGDIYLGKIKKVVPGLNAAFVDVGYEKDAFLHYHDLGPQIRSLNKFTKRTLTGKQRWSLMDFETEPDIDKNGSMDQVLKPGQNLLVQIAKEPISTK
;
A
#
# COMPACT_ATOMS: atom_id res chain seq x y z
N MET A 1 -26.97 14.56 4.86
CA MET A 1 -25.96 14.93 3.87
C MET A 1 -25.18 13.70 3.44
N SER A 2 -25.09 13.46 2.16
CA SER A 2 -24.34 12.34 1.63
C SER A 2 -23.08 12.84 0.91
N THR A 3 -21.98 12.12 1.10
CA THR A 3 -20.74 12.35 0.39
C THR A 3 -20.38 11.06 -0.33
N GLU A 4 -20.14 11.15 -1.63
CA GLU A 4 -19.83 9.98 -2.45
C GLU A 4 -18.53 10.22 -3.21
N LEU A 5 -17.71 9.19 -3.26
CA LEU A 5 -16.52 9.16 -4.10
C LEU A 5 -16.77 8.20 -5.25
N VAL A 6 -16.76 8.72 -6.46
CA VAL A 6 -16.95 7.90 -7.66
C VAL A 6 -15.60 7.76 -8.36
N ILE A 7 -15.20 6.52 -8.61
CA ILE A 7 -13.95 6.19 -9.27
C ILE A 7 -14.26 5.51 -10.59
N ASN A 8 -13.78 6.10 -11.69
CA ASN A 8 -13.95 5.53 -13.03
C ASN A 8 -12.59 5.22 -13.63
N SER A 9 -12.34 3.94 -13.83
CA SER A 9 -11.08 3.46 -14.44
C SER A 9 -11.33 2.86 -15.84
N GLY A 10 -12.30 3.41 -16.57
CA GLY A 10 -12.73 2.86 -17.87
C GLY A 10 -11.74 2.97 -19.01
N THR A 11 -10.70 3.81 -18.89
CA THR A 11 -9.64 3.90 -19.89
C THR A 11 -8.35 3.30 -19.33
N ALA A 12 -7.50 2.76 -20.22
CA ALA A 12 -6.35 1.96 -19.81
C ALA A 12 -5.32 2.72 -18.96
N ASN A 13 -5.19 4.04 -19.16
CA ASN A 13 -4.10 4.82 -18.57
C ASN A 13 -4.59 6.01 -17.75
N GLU A 14 -5.89 6.10 -17.50
CA GLU A 14 -6.42 7.25 -16.80
C GLU A 14 -7.54 6.82 -15.84
N VAL A 15 -7.50 7.39 -14.64
CA VAL A 15 -8.53 7.19 -13.63
C VAL A 15 -9.16 8.54 -13.33
N ALA A 16 -10.47 8.61 -13.40
CA ALA A 16 -11.21 9.81 -13.01
C ALA A 16 -11.80 9.61 -11.61
N LEU A 17 -11.59 10.60 -10.75
CA LEU A 17 -12.10 10.61 -9.39
C LEU A 17 -13.06 11.79 -9.24
N ALA A 18 -14.28 11.52 -8.82
CA ALA A 18 -15.27 12.57 -8.61
C ALA A 18 -15.79 12.51 -7.18
N LEU A 19 -15.76 13.64 -6.51
CA LEU A 19 -16.34 13.79 -5.18
C LEU A 19 -17.67 14.53 -5.29
N LEU A 20 -18.74 13.87 -4.83
CA LEU A 20 -20.09 14.42 -4.87
C LEU A 20 -20.57 14.68 -3.45
N ARG A 21 -21.18 15.83 -3.25
CA ARG A 21 -21.90 16.15 -2.02
C ARG A 21 -23.35 16.43 -2.35
N ASP A 22 -24.26 15.67 -1.74
CA ASP A 22 -25.71 15.78 -1.98
C ASP A 22 -26.05 15.72 -3.47
N GLY A 23 -25.36 14.85 -4.20
CA GLY A 23 -25.55 14.65 -5.64
C GLY A 23 -24.91 15.69 -6.54
N LYS A 24 -24.18 16.65 -5.96
CA LYS A 24 -23.51 17.70 -6.73
C LYS A 24 -22.01 17.46 -6.79
N LEU A 25 -21.45 17.61 -7.96
CA LEU A 25 -20.00 17.48 -8.17
C LEU A 25 -19.25 18.64 -7.48
N THR A 26 -18.39 18.31 -6.51
CA THR A 26 -17.58 19.31 -5.81
C THR A 26 -16.12 19.28 -6.22
N GLU A 27 -15.59 18.10 -6.54
CA GLU A 27 -14.21 17.94 -6.99
C GLU A 27 -14.14 16.90 -8.11
N LEU A 28 -13.29 17.16 -9.08
CA LEU A 28 -13.01 16.22 -10.17
C LEU A 28 -11.50 16.17 -10.39
N HIS A 29 -10.96 14.96 -10.33
CA HIS A 29 -9.52 14.73 -10.51
C HIS A 29 -9.31 13.65 -11.55
N TYR A 30 -8.25 13.79 -12.33
CA TYR A 30 -7.78 12.78 -13.26
C TYR A 30 -6.37 12.37 -12.88
N ASP A 31 -6.09 11.09 -12.91
CA ASP A 31 -4.77 10.57 -12.62
C ASP A 31 -4.32 9.64 -13.74
N ASN A 32 -3.04 9.71 -14.06
CA ASN A 32 -2.43 8.86 -15.07
C ASN A 32 -1.80 7.65 -14.39
N ALA A 33 -2.26 6.45 -14.74
CA ALA A 33 -1.83 5.21 -14.10
C ALA A 33 -0.39 4.79 -14.45
N GLU A 34 0.29 5.47 -15.36
CA GLU A 34 1.62 5.06 -15.80
C GLU A 34 2.77 5.59 -14.94
N GLU A 35 2.53 6.56 -14.08
CA GLU A 35 3.59 7.19 -13.30
C GLU A 35 3.52 6.79 -11.83
N PHE A 36 4.70 6.43 -11.30
CA PHE A 36 4.85 6.20 -9.87
C PHE A 36 5.11 7.54 -9.19
N ALA A 37 4.14 8.04 -8.46
CA ALA A 37 4.23 9.32 -7.77
C ALA A 37 4.36 9.13 -6.27
N VAL A 38 5.05 10.07 -5.61
CA VAL A 38 5.13 10.11 -4.15
C VAL A 38 3.71 10.21 -3.59
N GLY A 39 3.41 9.36 -2.61
CA GLY A 39 2.10 9.26 -2.01
C GLY A 39 1.21 8.15 -2.57
N ASP A 40 1.56 7.59 -3.73
CA ASP A 40 0.80 6.47 -4.30
C ASP A 40 0.89 5.25 -3.40
N ILE A 41 -0.20 4.48 -3.34
CA ILE A 41 -0.27 3.24 -2.58
C ILE A 41 -0.37 2.06 -3.53
N TYR A 42 0.51 1.08 -3.34
CA TYR A 42 0.55 -0.13 -4.15
C TYR A 42 0.44 -1.37 -3.28
N LEU A 43 -0.15 -2.42 -3.84
CA LEU A 43 -0.06 -3.75 -3.26
C LEU A 43 1.21 -4.38 -3.81
N GLY A 44 2.26 -4.35 -3.01
CA GLY A 44 3.55 -4.90 -3.41
C GLY A 44 3.73 -6.33 -2.93
N LYS A 45 4.79 -6.95 -3.41
CA LYS A 45 5.19 -8.30 -3.01
C LYS A 45 6.63 -8.28 -2.55
N ILE A 46 6.89 -8.83 -1.37
CA ILE A 46 8.24 -8.90 -0.82
C ILE A 46 9.05 -9.87 -1.70
N LYS A 47 10.11 -9.37 -2.30
CA LYS A 47 11.02 -10.21 -3.11
C LYS A 47 12.14 -10.78 -2.28
N LYS A 48 12.75 -9.94 -1.45
CA LYS A 48 13.95 -10.31 -0.72
C LYS A 48 14.01 -9.54 0.59
N VAL A 49 14.39 -10.22 1.65
CA VAL A 49 14.71 -9.60 2.94
C VAL A 49 16.22 -9.61 3.10
N VAL A 50 16.79 -8.47 3.47
CA VAL A 50 18.23 -8.29 3.64
C VAL A 50 18.51 -7.98 5.11
N PRO A 51 18.80 -9.00 5.94
CA PRO A 51 18.97 -8.78 7.39
C PRO A 51 20.10 -7.82 7.73
N GLY A 52 21.20 -7.84 6.96
CA GLY A 52 22.32 -6.95 7.19
C GLY A 52 22.00 -5.46 7.06
N LEU A 53 20.97 -5.13 6.29
CA LEU A 53 20.48 -3.75 6.13
C LEU A 53 19.23 -3.49 6.95
N ASN A 54 18.68 -4.49 7.60
CA ASN A 54 17.38 -4.46 8.24
C ASN A 54 16.31 -3.91 7.30
N ALA A 55 16.27 -4.45 6.09
CA ALA A 55 15.44 -3.93 5.00
C ALA A 55 14.91 -5.05 4.13
N ALA A 56 13.99 -4.69 3.24
CA ALA A 56 13.43 -5.58 2.24
C ALA A 56 13.34 -4.89 0.90
N PHE A 57 13.37 -5.68 -0.17
CA PHE A 57 13.05 -5.22 -1.51
C PHE A 57 11.66 -5.69 -1.88
N VAL A 58 10.87 -4.76 -2.41
CA VAL A 58 9.46 -4.96 -2.70
C VAL A 58 9.21 -4.73 -4.18
N ASP A 59 8.56 -5.71 -4.81
CA ASP A 59 8.09 -5.57 -6.18
C ASP A 59 6.78 -4.77 -6.16
N VAL A 60 6.82 -3.58 -6.74
CA VAL A 60 5.66 -2.69 -6.85
C VAL A 60 5.17 -2.56 -8.29
N GLY A 61 5.67 -3.41 -9.19
CA GLY A 61 5.32 -3.36 -10.61
C GLY A 61 6.19 -2.44 -11.44
N TYR A 62 7.21 -1.86 -10.83
CA TYR A 62 8.20 -1.05 -11.54
C TYR A 62 9.41 -1.92 -11.95
N GLU A 63 10.20 -1.46 -12.91
CA GLU A 63 11.38 -2.20 -13.36
C GLU A 63 12.43 -2.41 -12.26
N LYS A 64 12.47 -1.50 -11.29
CA LYS A 64 13.33 -1.63 -10.12
C LYS A 64 12.50 -1.93 -8.89
N ASP A 65 13.01 -2.79 -8.02
CA ASP A 65 12.35 -3.06 -6.75
C ASP A 65 12.44 -1.85 -5.82
N ALA A 66 11.40 -1.63 -5.05
CA ALA A 66 11.39 -0.58 -4.04
C ALA A 66 12.15 -1.03 -2.80
N PHE A 67 12.82 -0.09 -2.15
CA PHE A 67 13.57 -0.34 -0.92
C PHE A 67 12.72 0.04 0.28
N LEU A 68 12.62 -0.88 1.25
CA LEU A 68 11.82 -0.68 2.46
C LEU A 68 12.70 -0.99 3.68
N HIS A 69 13.01 0.04 4.47
CA HIS A 69 13.77 -0.13 5.71
C HIS A 69 12.83 -0.49 6.86
N TYR A 70 13.35 -1.20 7.88
CA TYR A 70 12.54 -1.59 9.02
C TYR A 70 11.88 -0.38 9.71
N HIS A 71 12.58 0.74 9.81
CA HIS A 71 12.06 1.96 10.43
C HIS A 71 10.97 2.66 9.61
N ASP A 72 10.77 2.22 8.36
CA ASP A 72 9.65 2.72 7.53
C ASP A 72 8.34 2.01 7.87
N LEU A 73 8.40 0.92 8.62
CA LEU A 73 7.21 0.19 9.02
C LEU A 73 6.49 0.91 10.16
N GLY A 74 5.16 1.04 10.02
CA GLY A 74 4.36 1.49 11.15
C GLY A 74 4.28 0.44 12.24
N PRO A 75 4.06 0.83 13.50
CA PRO A 75 4.02 -0.13 14.60
C PRO A 75 2.91 -1.18 14.44
N GLN A 76 1.86 -0.86 13.70
CA GLN A 76 0.71 -1.72 13.49
C GLN A 76 0.80 -2.55 12.22
N ILE A 77 2.00 -2.74 11.68
CA ILE A 77 2.19 -3.45 10.39
C ILE A 77 1.63 -4.87 10.42
N ARG A 78 1.69 -5.56 11.54
CA ARG A 78 1.15 -6.92 11.65
C ARG A 78 -0.36 -6.93 11.45
N SER A 79 -1.05 -5.96 12.03
CA SER A 79 -2.50 -5.81 11.84
C SER A 79 -2.84 -5.48 10.39
N LEU A 80 -2.07 -4.58 9.78
CA LEU A 80 -2.26 -4.22 8.36
C LEU A 80 -2.05 -5.43 7.45
N ASN A 81 -1.02 -6.22 7.70
CA ASN A 81 -0.74 -7.42 6.90
C ASN A 81 -1.84 -8.46 7.07
N LYS A 82 -2.35 -8.64 8.27
CA LYS A 82 -3.48 -9.53 8.53
C LYS A 82 -4.72 -9.07 7.75
N PHE A 83 -5.03 -7.79 7.82
CA PHE A 83 -6.16 -7.22 7.07
C PHE A 83 -5.99 -7.43 5.57
N THR A 84 -4.80 -7.16 5.04
CA THR A 84 -4.49 -7.32 3.62
C THR A 84 -4.66 -8.77 3.19
N LYS A 85 -4.12 -9.71 3.95
CA LYS A 85 -4.24 -11.14 3.64
C LYS A 85 -5.70 -11.59 3.65
N ARG A 86 -6.47 -11.17 4.65
CA ARG A 86 -7.89 -11.53 4.75
C ARG A 86 -8.69 -10.92 3.60
N THR A 87 -8.36 -9.70 3.19
CA THR A 87 -9.01 -9.05 2.06
C THR A 87 -8.73 -9.78 0.75
N LEU A 88 -7.48 -10.18 0.52
CA LEU A 88 -7.09 -10.90 -0.69
C LEU A 88 -7.73 -12.28 -0.78
N THR A 89 -8.01 -12.91 0.36
CA THR A 89 -8.66 -14.23 0.39
C THR A 89 -10.19 -14.14 0.49
N GLY A 90 -10.74 -12.93 0.46
CA GLY A 90 -12.19 -12.72 0.49
C GLY A 90 -12.82 -12.92 1.86
N LYS A 91 -12.04 -13.01 2.92
CA LYS A 91 -12.54 -13.26 4.28
C LYS A 91 -12.79 -12.00 5.09
N GLN A 92 -12.36 -10.84 4.59
CA GLN A 92 -12.48 -9.59 5.31
C GLN A 92 -13.73 -8.84 4.86
N ARG A 93 -14.51 -8.38 5.84
CA ARG A 93 -15.64 -7.47 5.61
C ARG A 93 -15.14 -6.03 5.59
N TRP A 94 -15.91 -5.15 4.97
CA TRP A 94 -15.61 -3.72 4.97
C TRP A 94 -15.60 -3.11 6.38
N SER A 95 -16.36 -3.70 7.32
CA SER A 95 -16.39 -3.23 8.70
C SER A 95 -15.24 -3.81 9.49
N LEU A 96 -14.59 -2.97 10.30
CA LEU A 96 -13.49 -3.38 11.17
C LEU A 96 -13.96 -3.72 12.59
N MET A 97 -15.28 -3.75 12.84
CA MET A 97 -15.79 -3.96 14.19
C MET A 97 -15.39 -5.30 14.80
N ASP A 98 -15.31 -6.34 13.97
CA ASP A 98 -14.92 -7.68 14.41
C ASP A 98 -13.47 -8.02 14.09
N PHE A 99 -12.68 -7.02 13.71
CA PHE A 99 -11.29 -7.24 13.36
C PHE A 99 -10.41 -7.27 14.61
N GLU A 100 -9.76 -8.40 14.83
CA GLU A 100 -8.81 -8.55 15.93
C GLU A 100 -7.44 -8.07 15.48
N THR A 101 -6.91 -7.07 16.20
CA THR A 101 -5.57 -6.54 15.91
C THR A 101 -4.49 -7.49 16.40
N GLU A 102 -3.32 -7.38 15.78
CA GLU A 102 -2.12 -8.10 16.20
C GLU A 102 -1.23 -7.18 17.04
N PRO A 103 -0.32 -7.74 17.84
CA PRO A 103 0.61 -6.92 18.61
C PRO A 103 1.46 -6.01 17.73
N ASP A 104 1.79 -4.84 18.24
CA ASP A 104 2.70 -3.92 17.59
C ASP A 104 4.08 -4.55 17.45
N ILE A 105 4.83 -4.12 16.44
CA ILE A 105 6.22 -4.55 16.28
C ILE A 105 7.12 -3.79 17.25
N ASP A 106 8.25 -4.41 17.60
CA ASP A 106 9.25 -3.78 18.43
C ASP A 106 10.02 -2.74 17.62
N LYS A 107 10.21 -1.56 18.18
CA LYS A 107 10.97 -0.48 17.55
C LYS A 107 12.40 -0.90 17.19
N ASN A 108 13.00 -1.78 18.00
CA ASN A 108 14.35 -2.28 17.80
C ASN A 108 14.39 -3.69 17.20
N GLY A 109 13.31 -4.10 16.55
CA GLY A 109 13.23 -5.42 15.93
C GLY A 109 13.95 -5.53 14.60
N SER A 110 13.74 -6.65 13.93
CA SER A 110 14.37 -6.91 12.64
C SER A 110 13.34 -7.25 11.58
N MET A 111 13.66 -6.88 10.34
CA MET A 111 12.75 -7.05 9.19
C MET A 111 12.37 -8.51 8.99
N ASP A 112 13.32 -9.44 9.14
CA ASP A 112 13.07 -10.88 8.91
C ASP A 112 12.12 -11.50 9.92
N GLN A 113 11.90 -10.86 11.06
CA GLN A 113 10.91 -11.31 12.06
C GLN A 113 9.49 -10.86 11.72
N VAL A 114 9.35 -9.88 10.87
CA VAL A 114 8.05 -9.26 10.57
C VAL A 114 7.57 -9.60 9.17
N LEU A 115 8.45 -9.60 8.19
CA LEU A 115 8.11 -9.81 6.78
C LEU A 115 8.90 -10.98 6.19
N LYS A 116 8.29 -11.67 5.23
CA LYS A 116 8.90 -12.83 4.55
C LYS A 116 8.80 -12.67 3.04
N PRO A 117 9.78 -13.21 2.28
CA PRO A 117 9.68 -13.23 0.83
C PRO A 117 8.37 -13.87 0.35
N GLY A 118 7.78 -13.31 -0.70
CA GLY A 118 6.53 -13.79 -1.26
C GLY A 118 5.28 -13.22 -0.60
N GLN A 119 5.42 -12.51 0.51
CA GLN A 119 4.30 -11.90 1.21
C GLN A 119 3.82 -10.64 0.50
N ASN A 120 2.50 -10.45 0.43
CA ASN A 120 1.91 -9.21 -0.09
C ASN A 120 1.92 -8.13 0.99
N LEU A 121 2.14 -6.89 0.56
CA LEU A 121 2.26 -5.77 1.47
C LEU A 121 1.72 -4.50 0.81
N LEU A 122 0.90 -3.74 1.55
CA LEU A 122 0.50 -2.40 1.10
C LEU A 122 1.63 -1.44 1.43
N VAL A 123 2.10 -0.73 0.41
CA VAL A 123 3.19 0.23 0.55
C VAL A 123 2.80 1.56 -0.07
N GLN A 124 3.33 2.63 0.52
CA GLN A 124 3.16 3.98 -0.01
C GLN A 124 4.51 4.49 -0.50
N ILE A 125 4.52 5.08 -1.67
CA ILE A 125 5.75 5.63 -2.25
C ILE A 125 6.15 6.89 -1.49
N ALA A 126 7.32 6.87 -0.87
CA ALA A 126 7.85 8.00 -0.10
C ALA A 126 8.84 8.84 -0.92
N LYS A 127 9.53 8.21 -1.86
CA LYS A 127 10.51 8.88 -2.71
C LYS A 127 10.40 8.34 -4.13
N GLU A 128 10.67 9.20 -5.10
CA GLU A 128 10.68 8.81 -6.50
C GLU A 128 11.81 7.82 -6.77
N PRO A 129 11.66 7.00 -7.83
CA PRO A 129 12.75 6.09 -8.22
C PRO A 129 14.03 6.86 -8.51
N ILE A 130 15.16 6.31 -8.02
CA ILE A 130 16.47 6.89 -8.30
C ILE A 130 16.85 6.51 -9.72
N SER A 131 17.14 7.53 -10.53
CA SER A 131 17.66 7.34 -11.87
C SER A 131 19.15 6.99 -11.78
N THR A 132 19.49 5.75 -12.08
CA THR A 132 20.89 5.34 -12.18
C THR A 132 21.30 5.31 -13.65
N LYS A 133 22.38 5.96 -13.93
CA LYS A 133 22.99 5.88 -15.25
C LYS A 133 23.92 4.68 -15.34
#